data_f4955453dedcb3f1b2cdb6c44a76251b
#
_entry.id   f4955453dedcb3f1b2cdb6c44a76251b
#
_cell.length_a   1.000
_cell.length_b   1.000
_cell.length_c   1.000
_cell.angle_alpha   90.00
_cell.angle_beta   90.00
_cell.angle_gamma   90.00
#
_symmetry.space_group_name_H-M   'P 1'
#
loop_
_entity.id
_entity.type
_entity.pdbx_description
1 polymer ?
#
loop_
_entity_poly.entity_id
_entity_poly.type
_entity_poly.pdbx_seq_one_letter_code
_entity_poly.pdbx_strand_id
1 'polypeptide(L)'
;MKSILFSKSRLFQAALFLGFLFQSNNSQAQSRIYAHDQVSNVYGVCLACGVQNPLNALGDNEDNYSTMVMGTVLLGGVEQTLRFPEVRINTKLVIGIGTNDIPLTVQLLSGVYIETLSGTTANNDSQMITGNLLKLADNPTRATIELIPASSYNAVKIRLSGGVLSLGGGFRIYYAYQDPLANILAYSKNGQITLGGNVPLEGSEVTLRNASGKEIHRSILKSKTFEMSSPQPEGIYILTIETKDKKVYSRKIRITN
;
A
#
# COMPACT_ATOMS: atom_id res chain seq x y z
N MET A 1 0.35 -60.08 -34.53
CA MET A 1 0.86 -58.71 -34.28
C MET A 1 -0.18 -57.71 -34.70
N LYS A 2 -0.90 -57.08 -33.74
CA LYS A 2 -1.85 -56.00 -34.00
C LYS A 2 -1.17 -54.67 -33.66
N SER A 3 -0.88 -53.87 -34.67
CA SER A 3 -0.36 -52.51 -34.50
C SER A 3 -1.46 -51.55 -34.00
N ILE A 4 -1.28 -50.96 -32.88
CA ILE A 4 -2.18 -49.94 -32.33
C ILE A 4 -1.77 -48.59 -32.96
N LEU A 5 -2.56 -48.18 -33.97
CA LEU A 5 -2.46 -46.79 -34.53
C LEU A 5 -3.06 -45.81 -33.53
N PHE A 6 -2.22 -45.16 -32.77
CA PHE A 6 -2.67 -43.98 -32.03
C PHE A 6 -2.90 -42.82 -33.00
N SER A 7 -4.16 -42.40 -33.12
CA SER A 7 -4.60 -41.33 -33.96
C SER A 7 -3.92 -40.00 -33.55
N LYS A 8 -3.16 -39.39 -34.47
CA LYS A 8 -2.50 -38.05 -34.28
C LYS A 8 -3.46 -36.93 -33.88
N SER A 9 -4.76 -37.12 -34.08
CA SER A 9 -5.82 -36.14 -33.71
C SER A 9 -6.02 -36.01 -32.22
N ARG A 10 -5.84 -37.06 -31.43
CA ARG A 10 -6.00 -37.03 -29.97
C ARG A 10 -4.82 -36.37 -29.24
N LEU A 11 -3.61 -36.42 -29.82
CA LEU A 11 -2.44 -35.74 -29.31
C LEU A 11 -2.56 -34.21 -29.51
N PHE A 12 -3.17 -33.77 -30.62
CA PHE A 12 -3.38 -32.36 -30.92
C PHE A 12 -4.45 -31.73 -30.01
N GLN A 13 -5.50 -32.47 -29.66
CA GLN A 13 -6.51 -32.01 -28.72
C GLN A 13 -5.99 -31.93 -27.28
N ALA A 14 -5.14 -32.87 -26.85
CA ALA A 14 -4.51 -32.80 -25.54
C ALA A 14 -3.52 -31.63 -25.40
N ALA A 15 -2.76 -31.30 -26.45
CA ALA A 15 -1.86 -30.14 -26.47
C ALA A 15 -2.63 -28.81 -26.45
N LEU A 16 -3.79 -28.73 -27.10
CA LEU A 16 -4.64 -27.53 -27.04
C LEU A 16 -5.24 -27.30 -25.64
N PHE A 17 -5.59 -28.39 -24.93
CA PHE A 17 -6.14 -28.31 -23.58
C PHE A 17 -5.08 -27.92 -22.51
N LEU A 18 -3.83 -28.37 -22.68
CA LEU A 18 -2.73 -27.94 -21.81
C LEU A 18 -2.35 -26.46 -22.02
N GLY A 19 -2.50 -25.91 -23.22
CA GLY A 19 -2.21 -24.50 -23.50
C GLY A 19 -3.17 -23.54 -22.83
N PHE A 20 -4.40 -23.94 -22.50
CA PHE A 20 -5.37 -23.10 -21.78
C PHE A 20 -5.16 -23.03 -20.27
N LEU A 21 -4.37 -23.92 -19.68
CA LEU A 21 -4.12 -23.95 -18.23
C LEU A 21 -3.01 -22.98 -17.77
N PHE A 22 -2.28 -22.35 -18.70
CA PHE A 22 -1.22 -21.38 -18.40
C PHE A 22 -1.58 -19.94 -18.72
N GLN A 23 -2.85 -19.61 -18.87
CA GLN A 23 -3.25 -18.20 -18.73
C GLN A 23 -3.23 -17.86 -17.24
N SER A 24 -2.03 -17.65 -16.71
CA SER A 24 -1.86 -16.94 -15.46
C SER A 24 -2.50 -15.54 -15.66
N ASN A 25 -3.71 -15.38 -15.11
CA ASN A 25 -4.25 -14.06 -14.89
C ASN A 25 -3.22 -13.32 -14.03
N ASN A 26 -2.42 -12.48 -14.66
CA ASN A 26 -1.67 -11.45 -13.97
C ASN A 26 -2.70 -10.50 -13.35
N SER A 27 -3.31 -10.92 -12.26
CA SER A 27 -3.92 -10.03 -11.30
C SER A 27 -2.76 -9.14 -10.83
N GLN A 28 -2.63 -7.96 -11.41
CA GLN A 28 -1.74 -6.95 -10.86
C GLN A 28 -2.34 -6.55 -9.52
N ALA A 29 -2.02 -7.34 -8.49
CA ALA A 29 -2.14 -6.89 -7.14
C ALA A 29 -1.39 -5.56 -7.07
N GLN A 30 -2.05 -4.56 -6.52
CA GLN A 30 -1.48 -3.24 -6.27
C GLN A 30 -0.17 -3.45 -5.51
N SER A 31 0.98 -3.32 -6.19
CA SER A 31 2.28 -3.71 -5.63
C SER A 31 2.73 -2.66 -4.63
N ARG A 32 3.07 -3.09 -3.42
CA ARG A 32 3.80 -2.30 -2.43
C ARG A 32 5.10 -1.81 -3.04
N ILE A 33 5.43 -0.55 -2.80
CA ILE A 33 6.66 0.07 -3.28
C ILE A 33 7.56 0.28 -2.08
N TYR A 34 8.51 -0.61 -1.92
CA TYR A 34 9.44 -0.60 -0.80
C TYR A 34 10.51 0.48 -0.96
N ALA A 35 11.01 0.97 0.18
CA ALA A 35 12.16 1.84 0.21
C ALA A 35 13.38 1.10 -0.38
N HIS A 36 14.17 1.82 -1.19
CA HIS A 36 15.33 1.27 -1.91
C HIS A 36 16.65 1.95 -1.54
N ASP A 37 16.58 3.09 -0.84
CA ASP A 37 17.73 3.86 -0.41
C ASP A 37 17.48 4.45 0.99
N GLN A 38 18.58 4.76 1.70
CA GLN A 38 18.48 5.33 3.03
C GLN A 38 19.63 6.30 3.33
N VAL A 39 19.40 7.18 4.30
CA VAL A 39 20.43 8.00 4.95
C VAL A 39 20.20 7.95 6.45
N SER A 40 21.26 7.73 7.19
CA SER A 40 21.25 7.72 8.66
C SER A 40 22.11 8.85 9.20
N ASN A 41 21.66 9.49 10.28
CA ASN A 41 22.37 10.60 10.89
C ASN A 41 22.18 10.60 12.41
N VAL A 42 23.19 11.14 13.11
CA VAL A 42 23.10 11.49 14.54
C VAL A 42 23.11 13.00 14.62
N TYR A 43 22.15 13.56 15.33
CA TYR A 43 22.05 15.01 15.48
C TYR A 43 22.18 15.43 16.95
N GLY A 44 22.72 16.62 17.18
CA GLY A 44 22.99 17.14 18.51
C GLY A 44 24.19 16.44 19.19
N VAL A 45 24.16 16.35 20.52
CA VAL A 45 25.20 15.71 21.33
C VAL A 45 24.70 14.38 21.84
N CYS A 46 25.14 13.31 21.21
CA CYS A 46 24.71 11.95 21.50
C CYS A 46 25.94 11.01 21.42
N LEU A 47 26.37 10.47 22.57
CA LEU A 47 27.50 9.55 22.66
C LEU A 47 27.03 8.11 22.48
N ALA A 48 27.75 7.35 21.64
CA ALA A 48 27.41 5.97 21.29
C ALA A 48 26.01 5.81 20.67
N CYS A 49 25.55 6.82 19.95
CA CYS A 49 24.33 6.80 19.18
C CYS A 49 24.59 6.45 17.73
N GLY A 50 23.65 5.84 17.04
CA GLY A 50 23.78 5.54 15.63
C GLY A 50 22.74 4.58 15.11
N VAL A 51 22.86 4.22 13.84
CA VAL A 51 22.03 3.21 13.18
C VAL A 51 22.91 2.04 12.79
N GLN A 52 22.61 0.87 13.32
CA GLN A 52 23.29 -0.38 12.98
C GLN A 52 22.56 -1.06 11.82
N ASN A 53 23.32 -1.63 10.88
CA ASN A 53 22.80 -2.33 9.70
C ASN A 53 21.74 -1.54 8.92
N PRO A 54 21.99 -0.25 8.59
CA PRO A 54 20.95 0.64 8.07
C PRO A 54 20.32 0.15 6.75
N LEU A 55 21.05 -0.64 5.95
CA LEU A 55 20.55 -1.19 4.68
C LEU A 55 19.52 -2.32 4.88
N ASN A 56 19.46 -2.92 6.06
CA ASN A 56 18.52 -4.00 6.34
C ASN A 56 17.04 -3.52 6.40
N ALA A 57 16.79 -2.22 6.48
CA ALA A 57 15.45 -1.65 6.41
C ALA A 57 14.96 -1.41 4.96
N LEU A 58 15.73 -1.87 3.95
CA LEU A 58 15.42 -1.66 2.53
C LEU A 58 14.92 -2.94 1.88
N GLY A 59 14.09 -2.74 0.83
CA GLY A 59 13.53 -3.85 0.06
C GLY A 59 12.36 -4.55 0.74
N ASP A 60 12.01 -5.70 0.23
CA ASP A 60 10.82 -6.49 0.59
C ASP A 60 11.09 -7.61 1.61
N ASN A 61 12.31 -7.71 2.13
CA ASN A 61 12.60 -8.63 3.22
C ASN A 61 12.13 -8.06 4.55
N GLU A 62 10.90 -8.39 4.93
CA GLU A 62 10.25 -7.88 6.13
C GLU A 62 10.79 -8.49 7.44
N ASP A 63 11.77 -9.41 7.39
CA ASP A 63 12.40 -10.02 8.57
C ASP A 63 13.75 -9.41 8.93
N ASN A 64 14.42 -8.75 7.99
CA ASN A 64 15.62 -7.97 8.27
C ASN A 64 15.26 -6.65 8.96
N TYR A 65 16.22 -6.09 9.70
CA TYR A 65 16.01 -4.80 10.36
C TYR A 65 17.30 -3.99 10.52
N SER A 66 17.15 -2.68 10.46
CA SER A 66 18.11 -1.72 11.01
C SER A 66 17.79 -1.46 12.48
N THR A 67 18.79 -1.08 13.28
CA THR A 67 18.61 -0.76 14.70
C THR A 67 19.10 0.65 14.98
N MET A 68 18.19 1.53 15.38
CA MET A 68 18.53 2.85 15.90
C MET A 68 18.90 2.72 17.38
N VAL A 69 20.14 3.01 17.70
CA VAL A 69 20.72 2.87 19.05
C VAL A 69 20.86 4.25 19.67
N MET A 70 20.31 4.41 20.87
CA MET A 70 20.47 5.61 21.71
C MET A 70 21.43 5.29 22.84
N GLY A 71 22.56 5.96 22.86
CA GLY A 71 23.49 5.94 24.01
C GLY A 71 23.19 7.05 25.00
N THR A 72 24.23 7.76 25.46
CA THR A 72 24.04 8.90 26.35
C THR A 72 23.71 10.16 25.53
N VAL A 73 22.52 10.70 25.71
CA VAL A 73 22.00 11.86 25.01
C VAL A 73 21.96 13.05 25.96
N LEU A 74 22.64 14.13 25.63
CA LEU A 74 22.46 15.44 26.28
C LEU A 74 21.39 16.26 25.57
N LEU A 75 21.52 16.42 24.26
CA LEU A 75 20.55 17.08 23.39
C LEU A 75 20.68 16.46 22.01
N GLY A 76 19.60 15.91 21.44
CA GLY A 76 19.65 15.33 20.10
C GLY A 76 19.08 13.93 20.03
N GLY A 77 19.57 13.16 19.07
CA GLY A 77 19.10 11.80 18.83
C GLY A 77 19.65 11.18 17.54
N VAL A 78 18.93 10.17 17.07
CA VAL A 78 19.25 9.42 15.87
C VAL A 78 18.11 9.54 14.87
N GLU A 79 18.43 9.65 13.59
CA GLU A 79 17.45 9.62 12.53
C GLU A 79 17.86 8.67 11.41
N GLN A 80 16.87 8.03 10.80
CA GLN A 80 17.00 7.28 9.57
C GLN A 80 15.93 7.73 8.59
N THR A 81 16.35 8.10 7.38
CA THR A 81 15.46 8.46 6.28
C THR A 81 15.45 7.33 5.26
N LEU A 82 14.29 6.76 5.00
CA LEU A 82 14.07 5.74 3.98
C LEU A 82 13.47 6.39 2.74
N ARG A 83 14.02 6.12 1.55
CA ARG A 83 13.62 6.73 0.28
C ARG A 83 12.99 5.73 -0.65
N PHE A 84 11.89 6.14 -1.28
CA PHE A 84 11.16 5.40 -2.29
C PHE A 84 11.58 5.86 -3.70
N PRO A 85 11.46 4.98 -4.72
CA PRO A 85 11.90 5.30 -6.09
C PRO A 85 11.14 6.48 -6.71
N GLU A 86 9.88 6.70 -6.31
CA GLU A 86 9.02 7.69 -6.93
C GLU A 86 8.30 8.57 -5.91
N VAL A 87 8.08 9.85 -6.28
CA VAL A 87 7.19 10.75 -5.53
C VAL A 87 5.75 10.35 -5.79
N ARG A 88 4.99 10.07 -4.73
CA ARG A 88 3.57 9.69 -4.84
C ARG A 88 2.69 10.47 -3.87
N ILE A 89 1.44 10.61 -4.27
CA ILE A 89 0.34 11.13 -3.46
C ILE A 89 -0.75 10.07 -3.38
N ASN A 90 -1.65 10.15 -2.42
CA ASN A 90 -2.73 9.17 -2.21
C ASN A 90 -2.20 7.74 -2.02
N THR A 91 -1.14 7.62 -1.26
CA THR A 91 -0.59 6.33 -0.84
C THR A 91 -0.58 6.26 0.69
N LYS A 92 -0.87 5.09 1.22
CA LYS A 92 -0.66 4.80 2.63
C LYS A 92 0.82 4.49 2.82
N LEU A 93 1.46 5.18 3.76
CA LEU A 93 2.80 4.84 4.23
C LEU A 93 2.68 3.80 5.32
N VAL A 94 3.41 2.70 5.18
CA VAL A 94 3.50 1.63 6.17
C VAL A 94 4.96 1.44 6.54
N ILE A 95 5.25 1.44 7.85
CA ILE A 95 6.60 1.24 8.38
C ILE A 95 6.55 0.08 9.38
N GLY A 96 7.29 -0.99 9.13
CA GLY A 96 7.48 -2.10 10.05
C GLY A 96 8.49 -1.73 11.13
N ILE A 97 8.09 -1.79 12.39
CA ILE A 97 8.92 -1.44 13.54
C ILE A 97 8.98 -2.55 14.57
N GLY A 98 9.96 -2.46 15.47
CA GLY A 98 10.06 -3.39 16.57
C GLY A 98 11.08 -2.99 17.65
N THR A 99 11.14 -3.86 18.63
CA THR A 99 12.12 -3.83 19.73
C THR A 99 12.81 -5.19 19.85
N ASN A 100 13.80 -5.32 20.71
CA ASN A 100 14.44 -6.62 20.95
C ASN A 100 13.51 -7.56 21.73
N ASP A 101 13.28 -7.27 23.01
CA ASP A 101 12.57 -8.19 23.93
C ASP A 101 11.45 -7.49 24.69
N ILE A 102 11.22 -6.20 24.42
CA ILE A 102 10.24 -5.39 25.16
C ILE A 102 8.99 -5.25 24.30
N PRO A 103 7.79 -5.59 24.81
CA PRO A 103 6.55 -5.36 24.09
C PRO A 103 6.36 -3.90 23.69
N LEU A 104 5.97 -3.67 22.43
CA LEU A 104 5.71 -2.33 21.93
C LEU A 104 4.44 -1.74 22.56
N THR A 105 4.58 -0.55 23.12
CA THR A 105 3.46 0.25 23.63
C THR A 105 3.57 1.68 23.10
N VAL A 106 2.46 2.40 23.08
CA VAL A 106 2.46 3.82 22.67
C VAL A 106 3.35 4.66 23.58
N GLN A 107 3.36 4.36 24.87
CA GLN A 107 4.21 5.05 25.86
C GLN A 107 5.70 4.86 25.56
N LEU A 108 6.09 3.64 25.15
CA LEU A 108 7.46 3.33 24.77
C LEU A 108 7.91 4.11 23.53
N LEU A 109 6.97 4.42 22.65
CA LEU A 109 7.20 5.15 21.39
C LEU A 109 7.09 6.67 21.51
N SER A 110 6.92 7.20 22.75
CA SER A 110 6.78 8.64 23.04
C SER A 110 8.01 9.46 22.71
N GLY A 111 8.94 9.11 22.02
CA GLY A 111 10.10 9.88 21.53
C GLY A 111 10.43 9.55 20.08
N VAL A 112 9.53 8.79 19.43
CA VAL A 112 9.66 8.44 18.01
C VAL A 112 8.78 9.36 17.18
N TYR A 113 9.41 10.07 16.24
CA TYR A 113 8.75 10.99 15.34
C TYR A 113 8.91 10.50 13.90
N ILE A 114 7.88 10.78 13.10
CA ILE A 114 7.85 10.47 11.68
C ILE A 114 7.57 11.77 10.93
N GLU A 115 8.29 12.00 9.84
CA GLU A 115 8.11 13.12 8.92
C GLU A 115 8.26 12.63 7.49
N THR A 116 7.37 13.04 6.60
CA THR A 116 7.53 12.74 5.17
C THR A 116 8.30 13.83 4.45
N LEU A 117 8.97 13.44 3.34
CA LEU A 117 9.74 14.37 2.53
C LEU A 117 9.41 14.16 1.05
N SER A 118 9.48 15.25 0.28
CA SER A 118 9.51 15.24 -1.18
C SER A 118 10.92 15.58 -1.65
N GLY A 119 11.66 14.58 -2.13
CA GLY A 119 13.10 14.69 -2.34
C GLY A 119 13.85 14.88 -1.02
N THR A 120 14.47 16.05 -0.85
CA THR A 120 15.16 16.45 0.39
C THR A 120 14.35 17.45 1.22
N THR A 121 13.20 17.91 0.72
CA THR A 121 12.38 18.92 1.36
C THR A 121 11.36 18.27 2.30
N ALA A 122 11.36 18.68 3.56
CA ALA A 122 10.37 18.22 4.54
C ALA A 122 8.97 18.72 4.19
N ASN A 123 7.97 17.87 4.37
CA ASN A 123 6.56 18.23 4.20
C ASN A 123 5.97 18.99 5.41
N ASN A 124 6.75 19.15 6.47
CA ASN A 124 6.35 19.77 7.73
C ASN A 124 5.14 19.08 8.39
N ASP A 125 5.05 17.77 8.20
CA ASP A 125 4.02 16.89 8.75
C ASP A 125 4.58 16.03 9.89
N SER A 126 5.66 16.49 10.54
CA SER A 126 6.31 15.78 11.63
C SER A 126 5.33 15.52 12.77
N GLN A 127 5.19 14.26 13.15
CA GLN A 127 4.29 13.84 14.20
C GLN A 127 4.88 12.71 15.04
N MET A 128 4.55 12.71 16.33
CA MET A 128 4.87 11.61 17.24
C MET A 128 3.96 10.42 16.98
N ILE A 129 4.46 9.22 17.21
CA ILE A 129 3.66 8.00 17.08
C ILE A 129 2.58 7.97 18.17
N THR A 130 1.34 7.83 17.75
CA THR A 130 0.15 7.71 18.59
C THR A 130 -0.54 6.36 18.37
N GLY A 131 -1.46 5.98 19.26
CA GLY A 131 -2.21 4.73 19.14
C GLY A 131 -3.01 4.59 17.84
N ASN A 132 -3.42 5.70 17.22
CA ASN A 132 -4.14 5.68 15.95
C ASN A 132 -3.26 5.27 14.78
N LEU A 133 -1.95 5.51 14.87
CA LEU A 133 -0.97 5.17 13.83
C LEU A 133 -0.41 3.76 14.03
N LEU A 134 -0.45 3.24 15.25
CA LEU A 134 0.18 1.98 15.62
C LEU A 134 -0.79 0.80 15.42
N LYS A 135 -0.34 -0.19 14.65
CA LYS A 135 -1.01 -1.48 14.48
C LYS A 135 -0.11 -2.58 15.04
N LEU A 136 -0.50 -3.11 16.20
CA LEU A 136 0.21 -4.20 16.83
C LEU A 136 0.08 -5.47 15.99
N ALA A 137 1.17 -6.24 15.90
CA ALA A 137 1.18 -7.57 15.31
C ALA A 137 0.90 -8.64 16.39
N ASP A 138 0.76 -9.89 15.96
CA ASP A 138 0.64 -11.04 16.89
C ASP A 138 1.89 -11.19 17.77
N ASN A 139 3.06 -10.86 17.22
CA ASN A 139 4.27 -10.74 18.02
C ASN A 139 4.28 -9.38 18.76
N PRO A 140 4.25 -9.35 20.08
CA PRO A 140 4.15 -8.12 20.86
C PRO A 140 5.37 -7.19 20.72
N THR A 141 6.51 -7.70 20.21
CA THR A 141 7.71 -6.89 19.97
C THR A 141 7.73 -6.26 18.58
N ARG A 142 6.72 -6.53 17.74
CA ARG A 142 6.60 -6.00 16.36
C ARG A 142 5.27 -5.27 16.16
N ALA A 143 5.30 -4.25 15.34
CA ALA A 143 4.12 -3.48 14.95
C ALA A 143 4.33 -2.83 13.58
N THR A 144 3.27 -2.26 13.04
CA THR A 144 3.37 -1.32 11.92
C THR A 144 2.88 0.06 12.32
N ILE A 145 3.49 1.07 11.73
CA ILE A 145 3.00 2.44 11.74
C ILE A 145 2.33 2.67 10.40
N GLU A 146 1.07 3.10 10.41
CA GLU A 146 0.29 3.35 9.21
C GLU A 146 -0.25 4.78 9.20
N LEU A 147 0.02 5.52 8.11
CA LEU A 147 -0.54 6.84 7.91
C LEU A 147 -0.77 7.13 6.43
N ILE A 148 -1.65 8.08 6.15
CA ILE A 148 -1.90 8.59 4.80
C ILE A 148 -1.45 10.05 4.78
N PRO A 149 -0.24 10.35 4.25
CA PRO A 149 0.25 11.72 4.15
C PRO A 149 -0.65 12.56 3.24
N ALA A 150 -0.89 13.81 3.63
CA ALA A 150 -1.70 14.74 2.85
C ALA A 150 -0.94 15.29 1.63
N SER A 151 0.39 15.35 1.72
CA SER A 151 1.28 15.83 0.66
C SER A 151 1.91 14.67 -0.10
N SER A 152 2.36 14.94 -1.31
CA SER A 152 3.18 14.00 -2.08
C SER A 152 4.53 13.78 -1.39
N TYR A 153 5.02 12.55 -1.41
CA TYR A 153 6.29 12.19 -0.77
C TYR A 153 6.99 11.03 -1.48
N ASN A 154 8.30 11.00 -1.36
CA ASN A 154 9.13 9.85 -1.74
C ASN A 154 10.16 9.50 -0.67
N ALA A 155 10.05 10.05 0.53
CA ALA A 155 10.88 9.63 1.63
C ALA A 155 10.13 9.78 2.96
N VAL A 156 10.54 8.98 3.95
CA VAL A 156 10.11 9.09 5.33
C VAL A 156 11.32 9.14 6.24
N LYS A 157 11.34 10.13 7.12
CA LYS A 157 12.33 10.28 8.18
C LYS A 157 11.74 9.76 9.49
N ILE A 158 12.41 8.82 10.09
CA ILE A 158 12.12 8.32 11.43
C ILE A 158 13.18 8.91 12.35
N ARG A 159 12.74 9.62 13.38
CA ARG A 159 13.61 10.27 14.35
C ARG A 159 13.37 9.73 15.75
N LEU A 160 14.43 9.36 16.40
CA LEU A 160 14.45 8.94 17.81
C LEU A 160 15.11 10.05 18.62
N SER A 161 14.35 10.70 19.51
CA SER A 161 14.84 11.79 20.35
C SER A 161 15.10 11.36 21.80
N GLY A 162 15.96 12.09 22.51
CA GLY A 162 16.27 11.82 23.91
C GLY A 162 15.02 11.86 24.80
N GLY A 163 14.70 10.75 25.40
CA GLY A 163 13.45 10.49 26.18
C GLY A 163 13.01 9.04 26.05
N VAL A 164 13.42 8.36 25.01
CA VAL A 164 13.17 6.91 24.78
C VAL A 164 14.27 6.09 25.47
N LEU A 165 14.50 6.36 26.76
CA LEU A 165 15.59 5.76 27.55
C LEU A 165 15.40 4.27 27.84
N SER A 166 14.26 3.68 27.54
CA SER A 166 13.91 2.31 27.93
C SER A 166 14.01 1.26 26.83
N LEU A 167 14.45 1.63 25.62
CA LEU A 167 14.65 0.68 24.52
C LEU A 167 16.01 -0.03 24.63
N GLY A 168 16.27 -0.76 25.68
CA GLY A 168 17.55 -1.38 26.03
C GLY A 168 18.25 -2.24 24.95
N GLY A 169 17.60 -2.51 23.84
CA GLY A 169 18.15 -3.18 22.65
C GLY A 169 18.05 -2.36 21.36
N GLY A 170 17.66 -1.07 21.46
CA GLY A 170 17.42 -0.19 20.30
C GLY A 170 16.03 -0.31 19.70
N PHE A 171 15.72 0.65 18.84
CA PHE A 171 14.49 0.69 18.06
C PHE A 171 14.76 0.11 16.67
N ARG A 172 14.00 -0.91 16.28
CA ARG A 172 14.17 -1.62 15.02
C ARG A 172 13.23 -1.08 13.96
N ILE A 173 13.76 -0.92 12.74
CA ILE A 173 12.99 -0.64 11.54
C ILE A 173 13.21 -1.81 10.58
N TYR A 174 12.15 -2.52 10.23
CA TYR A 174 12.20 -3.68 9.35
C TYR A 174 12.08 -3.28 7.89
N TYR A 175 11.14 -2.40 7.57
CA TYR A 175 10.85 -1.94 6.21
C TYR A 175 10.04 -0.65 6.23
N ALA A 176 9.98 -0.01 5.09
CA ALA A 176 8.93 0.96 4.79
C ALA A 176 8.46 0.76 3.35
N TYR A 177 7.14 0.90 3.12
CA TYR A 177 6.57 0.88 1.77
C TYR A 177 5.43 1.88 1.61
N GLN A 178 5.27 2.31 0.37
CA GLN A 178 4.10 3.03 -0.11
C GLN A 178 3.07 1.99 -0.60
N ASP A 179 1.87 2.01 -0.02
CA ASP A 179 0.74 1.18 -0.44
C ASP A 179 -0.26 2.10 -1.17
N PRO A 180 -0.32 2.07 -2.51
CA PRO A 180 -1.20 2.95 -3.24
C PRO A 180 -2.67 2.73 -2.82
N LEU A 181 -3.38 3.79 -2.48
CA LEU A 181 -4.80 3.69 -2.15
C LEU A 181 -5.60 3.31 -3.38
N ALA A 182 -6.55 2.42 -3.19
CA ALA A 182 -7.47 2.04 -4.25
C ALA A 182 -8.20 3.28 -4.78
N ASN A 183 -7.99 3.58 -6.03
CA ASN A 183 -8.63 4.70 -6.72
C ASN A 183 -9.41 4.18 -7.93
N ILE A 184 -10.70 4.49 -7.95
CA ILE A 184 -11.56 4.25 -9.10
C ILE A 184 -12.09 5.60 -9.56
N LEU A 185 -11.83 5.91 -10.82
CA LEU A 185 -12.39 7.05 -11.53
C LEU A 185 -13.56 6.54 -12.37
N ALA A 186 -14.63 7.32 -12.45
CA ALA A 186 -15.77 6.99 -13.30
C ALA A 186 -16.31 8.27 -13.91
N TYR A 187 -16.52 8.27 -15.21
CA TYR A 187 -17.17 9.37 -15.93
C TYR A 187 -18.10 8.84 -16.99
N SER A 188 -19.16 9.60 -17.26
CA SER A 188 -20.17 9.29 -18.25
C SER A 188 -20.06 10.25 -19.44
N LYS A 189 -20.19 9.70 -20.64
CA LYS A 189 -20.32 10.48 -21.86
C LYS A 189 -21.17 9.70 -22.88
N ASN A 190 -22.19 10.34 -23.44
CA ASN A 190 -23.05 9.78 -24.48
C ASN A 190 -23.61 8.38 -24.13
N GLY A 191 -24.12 8.20 -22.92
CA GLY A 191 -24.68 6.91 -22.48
C GLY A 191 -23.66 5.82 -22.14
N GLN A 192 -22.37 6.09 -22.32
CA GLN A 192 -21.30 5.18 -21.97
C GLN A 192 -20.65 5.61 -20.65
N ILE A 193 -20.36 4.67 -19.77
CA ILE A 193 -19.58 4.89 -18.55
C ILE A 193 -18.20 4.30 -18.74
N THR A 194 -17.19 5.14 -18.52
CA THR A 194 -15.78 4.76 -18.56
C THR A 194 -15.19 4.75 -17.16
N LEU A 195 -14.50 3.66 -16.83
CA LEU A 195 -13.84 3.45 -15.57
C LEU A 195 -12.33 3.56 -15.71
N GLY A 196 -11.67 4.18 -14.75
CA GLY A 196 -10.23 4.32 -14.68
C GLY A 196 -9.73 4.09 -13.26
N GLY A 197 -8.46 4.35 -13.04
CA GLY A 197 -7.82 4.20 -11.73
C GLY A 197 -6.87 2.99 -11.70
N ASN A 198 -6.51 2.60 -10.47
CA ASN A 198 -5.47 1.60 -10.21
C ASN A 198 -6.00 0.26 -9.68
N VAL A 199 -7.32 0.07 -9.69
CA VAL A 199 -7.96 -1.19 -9.28
C VAL A 199 -8.20 -2.06 -10.50
N PRO A 200 -7.83 -3.36 -10.50
CA PRO A 200 -8.20 -4.31 -11.53
C PRO A 200 -9.72 -4.51 -11.52
N LEU A 201 -10.40 -4.06 -12.57
CA LEU A 201 -11.87 -4.05 -12.62
C LEU A 201 -12.48 -5.15 -13.49
N GLU A 202 -11.69 -5.80 -14.34
CA GLU A 202 -12.19 -6.84 -15.24
C GLU A 202 -12.75 -8.04 -14.46
N GLY A 203 -13.97 -8.41 -14.80
CA GLY A 203 -14.74 -9.45 -14.13
C GLY A 203 -15.35 -9.03 -12.79
N SER A 204 -15.29 -7.74 -12.43
CA SER A 204 -16.02 -7.17 -11.30
C SER A 204 -17.50 -6.99 -11.65
N GLU A 205 -18.38 -7.10 -10.65
CA GLU A 205 -19.78 -6.73 -10.81
C GLU A 205 -19.92 -5.22 -10.64
N VAL A 206 -20.60 -4.57 -11.59
CA VAL A 206 -20.94 -3.17 -11.52
C VAL A 206 -22.45 -3.00 -11.34
N THR A 207 -22.85 -2.15 -10.41
CA THR A 207 -24.24 -1.77 -10.18
C THR A 207 -24.35 -0.25 -10.21
N LEU A 208 -25.29 0.28 -10.99
CA LEU A 208 -25.63 1.69 -11.04
C LEU A 208 -26.99 1.93 -10.40
N ARG A 209 -27.08 2.86 -9.46
CA ARG A 209 -28.34 3.26 -8.80
C ARG A 209 -28.56 4.75 -8.95
N ASN A 210 -29.83 5.14 -9.08
CA ASN A 210 -30.20 6.55 -9.04
C ASN A 210 -30.21 7.10 -7.60
N ALA A 211 -30.50 8.38 -7.43
CA ALA A 211 -30.53 9.05 -6.11
C ALA A 211 -31.59 8.48 -5.15
N SER A 212 -32.64 7.81 -5.66
CA SER A 212 -33.64 7.12 -4.83
C SER A 212 -33.27 5.69 -4.45
N GLY A 213 -32.05 5.23 -4.85
CA GLY A 213 -31.56 3.88 -4.57
C GLY A 213 -32.05 2.81 -5.56
N LYS A 214 -32.88 3.17 -6.54
CA LYS A 214 -33.36 2.22 -7.56
C LYS A 214 -32.19 1.78 -8.45
N GLU A 215 -32.03 0.47 -8.62
CA GLU A 215 -31.06 -0.11 -9.54
C GLU A 215 -31.47 0.17 -10.99
N ILE A 216 -30.55 0.73 -11.76
CA ILE A 216 -30.73 1.14 -13.15
C ILE A 216 -29.98 0.20 -14.09
N HIS A 217 -28.81 -0.29 -13.65
CA HIS A 217 -27.97 -1.18 -14.44
C HIS A 217 -27.19 -2.10 -13.50
N ARG A 218 -27.01 -3.36 -13.97
CA ARG A 218 -26.13 -4.33 -13.35
C ARG A 218 -25.46 -5.17 -14.44
N SER A 219 -24.16 -5.33 -14.35
CA SER A 219 -23.43 -6.18 -15.30
C SER A 219 -22.06 -6.61 -14.73
N ILE A 220 -21.45 -7.60 -15.38
CA ILE A 220 -20.06 -7.97 -15.12
C ILE A 220 -19.18 -7.22 -16.12
N LEU A 221 -18.17 -6.51 -15.62
CA LEU A 221 -17.25 -5.74 -16.45
C LEU A 221 -16.36 -6.66 -17.29
N LYS A 222 -16.45 -6.51 -18.60
CA LYS A 222 -15.58 -7.16 -19.59
C LYS A 222 -14.44 -6.26 -20.05
N SER A 223 -14.60 -4.95 -19.82
CA SER A 223 -13.64 -3.91 -20.17
C SER A 223 -13.78 -2.73 -19.20
N LYS A 224 -12.94 -1.71 -19.36
CA LYS A 224 -13.05 -0.45 -18.60
C LYS A 224 -14.24 0.42 -18.99
N THR A 225 -15.00 0.04 -19.99
CA THR A 225 -16.19 0.77 -20.46
C THR A 225 -17.39 -0.17 -20.50
N PHE A 226 -18.56 0.38 -20.18
CA PHE A 226 -19.84 -0.32 -20.38
C PHE A 226 -20.92 0.69 -20.80
N GLU A 227 -21.88 0.20 -21.56
CA GLU A 227 -23.04 0.97 -22.00
C GLU A 227 -24.24 0.69 -21.10
N MET A 228 -25.02 1.71 -20.86
CA MET A 228 -26.28 1.57 -20.16
C MET A 228 -27.32 0.95 -21.09
N SER A 229 -28.12 0.03 -20.60
CA SER A 229 -29.16 -0.68 -21.37
C SER A 229 -30.24 0.25 -21.95
N SER A 230 -30.37 1.47 -21.42
CA SER A 230 -31.26 2.52 -21.91
C SER A 230 -30.70 3.89 -21.54
N PRO A 231 -31.00 4.95 -22.33
CA PRO A 231 -30.67 6.33 -21.95
C PRO A 231 -31.22 6.67 -20.57
N GLN A 232 -30.41 7.28 -19.75
CA GLN A 232 -30.80 7.69 -18.40
C GLN A 232 -30.91 9.22 -18.36
N PRO A 233 -31.82 9.78 -17.54
CA PRO A 233 -31.87 11.22 -17.31
C PRO A 233 -30.54 11.75 -16.80
N GLU A 234 -30.21 12.99 -17.18
CA GLU A 234 -29.07 13.67 -16.56
C GLU A 234 -29.26 13.77 -15.06
N GLY A 235 -28.20 13.53 -14.34
CA GLY A 235 -28.30 13.56 -12.88
C GLY A 235 -27.14 12.86 -12.18
N ILE A 236 -27.32 12.74 -10.86
CA ILE A 236 -26.35 12.08 -9.99
C ILE A 236 -26.78 10.64 -9.76
N TYR A 237 -25.84 9.74 -9.92
CA TYR A 237 -25.99 8.32 -9.71
C TYR A 237 -24.89 7.79 -8.79
N ILE A 238 -25.16 6.65 -8.14
CA ILE A 238 -24.18 5.92 -7.34
C ILE A 238 -23.77 4.68 -8.12
N LEU A 239 -22.50 4.64 -8.46
CA LEU A 239 -21.86 3.48 -9.06
C LEU A 239 -21.23 2.66 -7.94
N THR A 240 -21.57 1.39 -7.85
CA THR A 240 -20.96 0.42 -6.93
C THR A 240 -20.26 -0.66 -7.76
N ILE A 241 -19.03 -0.98 -7.39
CA ILE A 241 -18.22 -2.00 -8.04
C ILE A 241 -17.80 -3.01 -6.97
N GLU A 242 -18.19 -4.26 -7.14
CA GLU A 242 -17.72 -5.39 -6.34
C GLU A 242 -16.69 -6.18 -7.13
N THR A 243 -15.45 -6.17 -6.67
CA THR A 243 -14.32 -6.86 -7.32
C THR A 243 -14.37 -8.37 -7.07
N LYS A 244 -13.59 -9.15 -7.84
CA LYS A 244 -13.51 -10.62 -7.68
C LYS A 244 -13.08 -11.05 -6.28
N ASP A 245 -12.26 -10.24 -5.60
CA ASP A 245 -11.82 -10.44 -4.21
C ASP A 245 -12.80 -9.85 -3.16
N LYS A 246 -14.06 -9.61 -3.59
CA LYS A 246 -15.15 -9.16 -2.74
C LYS A 246 -14.98 -7.78 -2.10
N LYS A 247 -14.07 -6.96 -2.58
CA LYS A 247 -13.98 -5.57 -2.17
C LYS A 247 -15.03 -4.74 -2.88
N VAL A 248 -15.68 -3.87 -2.12
CA VAL A 248 -16.75 -3.01 -2.62
C VAL A 248 -16.28 -1.55 -2.67
N TYR A 249 -16.42 -0.94 -3.81
CA TYR A 249 -16.11 0.46 -4.05
C TYR A 249 -17.35 1.19 -4.51
N SER A 250 -17.63 2.36 -3.94
CA SER A 250 -18.74 3.20 -4.37
C SER A 250 -18.23 4.56 -4.83
N ARG A 251 -18.80 5.07 -5.92
CA ARG A 251 -18.50 6.39 -6.48
C ARG A 251 -19.76 7.10 -6.90
N LYS A 252 -19.80 8.38 -6.61
CA LYS A 252 -20.82 9.29 -7.13
C LYS A 252 -20.40 9.70 -8.54
N ILE A 253 -21.26 9.51 -9.53
CA ILE A 253 -21.02 9.91 -10.91
C ILE A 253 -22.13 10.83 -11.38
N ARG A 254 -21.81 11.72 -12.29
CA ARG A 254 -22.80 12.54 -13.00
C ARG A 254 -22.99 11.96 -14.40
N ILE A 255 -24.22 11.60 -14.74
CA ILE A 255 -24.60 11.24 -16.11
C ILE A 255 -24.96 12.54 -16.84
N THR A 256 -24.33 12.74 -17.99
CA THR A 256 -24.60 13.81 -18.94
C THR A 256 -24.83 13.16 -20.30
N ASN A 257 -25.81 13.66 -21.03
CA ASN A 257 -26.18 13.25 -22.40
C ASN A 257 -25.37 14.02 -23.43
#